data_f8155bc23213bfa93dc9a4adbbec6809
#
_entry.id   f8155bc23213bfa93dc9a4adbbec6809
#
_cell.length_a   1.000
_cell.length_b   1.000
_cell.length_c   1.000
_cell.angle_alpha   90.00
_cell.angle_beta   90.00
_cell.angle_gamma   90.00
#
_symmetry.space_group_name_H-M   'P 1'
#
loop_
_entity.id
_entity.type
_entity.pdbx_description
1 polymer ?
#
loop_
_entity_poly.entity_id
_entity_poly.type
_entity_poly.pdbx_seq_one_letter_code
_entity_poly.pdbx_strand_id
1 'polypeptide(L)'
;MNVTLDHIVHFIKAEPAAAAAKWRDQGYKAISGGSHENWGTYNSLLYIGHSYLEFLSIEKNHIASMSENPLIKQLTEEIRSGEGIGQLCFRTNNIEELQGELTAKGFETLPIFDGSRKRADGSILSWKMLFLKENYDYQYPFFIDWGKEDDKRFAELRQLGLIDEKLAAKKIEAVYIASKDCEKSAAAWQEIMPASRADIYISSDGKEKRAAILIGSVNIIFCQPLYENGRAMEVLRKRGEKPFAVQVAPGLNKELSLFEGLYF
;
A
#
# COMPACT_ATOMS: atom_id res chain seq x y z
N MET A 1 3.52 -16.39 -11.75
CA MET A 1 3.44 -15.22 -10.83
C MET A 1 2.45 -15.50 -9.72
N ASN A 2 2.88 -15.52 -8.48
CA ASN A 2 2.02 -15.63 -7.30
C ASN A 2 2.29 -14.41 -6.41
N VAL A 3 1.30 -13.50 -6.32
CA VAL A 3 1.40 -12.27 -5.55
C VAL A 3 0.16 -12.07 -4.69
N THR A 4 0.38 -11.54 -3.49
CA THR A 4 -0.68 -11.26 -2.52
C THR A 4 -0.46 -9.87 -1.93
N LEU A 5 -1.52 -9.12 -1.62
CA LEU A 5 -1.39 -7.82 -0.97
C LEU A 5 -0.61 -7.98 0.34
N ASP A 6 0.53 -7.29 0.43
CA ASP A 6 1.33 -7.24 1.66
C ASP A 6 0.92 -6.06 2.53
N HIS A 7 1.03 -4.86 1.99
CA HIS A 7 0.66 -3.66 2.74
C HIS A 7 0.25 -2.49 1.85
N ILE A 8 -0.34 -1.51 2.50
CA ILE A 8 -0.73 -0.23 1.93
C ILE A 8 0.08 0.85 2.63
N VAL A 9 0.86 1.61 1.87
CA VAL A 9 1.68 2.69 2.40
C VAL A 9 0.88 3.98 2.41
N HIS A 10 0.74 4.57 3.58
CA HIS A 10 0.08 5.85 3.80
C HIS A 10 1.13 6.90 4.18
N PHE A 11 1.32 7.88 3.34
CA PHE A 11 2.25 9.00 3.56
C PHE A 11 1.65 10.03 4.50
N ILE A 12 2.34 10.32 5.60
CA ILE A 12 1.87 11.26 6.61
C ILE A 12 2.96 12.28 6.95
N LYS A 13 2.54 13.53 7.27
CA LYS A 13 3.43 14.60 7.76
C LYS A 13 3.68 14.49 9.26
N ALA A 14 2.68 13.98 9.96
CA ALA A 14 2.76 13.76 11.39
C ALA A 14 3.77 12.66 11.73
N GLU A 15 4.19 12.62 12.99
CA GLU A 15 4.93 11.47 13.51
C GLU A 15 4.09 10.20 13.42
N PRO A 16 4.63 9.04 13.02
CA PRO A 16 3.90 7.78 12.93
C PRO A 16 3.22 7.37 14.24
N ALA A 17 3.78 7.77 15.37
CA ALA A 17 3.18 7.57 16.69
C ALA A 17 1.77 8.20 16.81
N ALA A 18 1.53 9.34 16.13
CA ALA A 18 0.22 9.98 16.11
C ALA A 18 -0.81 9.14 15.32
N ALA A 19 -0.41 8.51 14.22
CA ALA A 19 -1.28 7.57 13.51
C ALA A 19 -1.61 6.35 14.37
N ALA A 20 -0.60 5.77 15.02
CA ALA A 20 -0.82 4.66 15.95
C ALA A 20 -1.74 5.05 17.12
N ALA A 21 -1.63 6.26 17.66
CA ALA A 21 -2.52 6.75 18.72
C ALA A 21 -3.98 6.82 18.24
N LYS A 22 -4.23 7.40 17.04
CA LYS A 22 -5.57 7.49 16.45
C LYS A 22 -6.24 6.12 16.28
N TRP A 23 -5.48 5.09 15.88
CA TRP A 23 -6.00 3.73 15.79
C TRP A 23 -6.26 3.09 17.16
N ARG A 24 -5.37 3.35 18.15
CA ARG A 24 -5.60 2.90 19.53
C ARG A 24 -6.84 3.52 20.17
N ASP A 25 -7.13 4.79 19.88
CA ASP A 25 -8.35 5.48 20.30
C ASP A 25 -9.63 4.82 19.73
N GLN A 26 -9.52 4.11 18.60
CA GLN A 26 -10.59 3.29 18.04
C GLN A 26 -10.60 1.85 18.59
N GLY A 27 -9.71 1.54 19.52
CA GLY A 27 -9.59 0.23 20.17
C GLY A 27 -8.83 -0.81 19.35
N TYR A 28 -8.01 -0.39 18.37
CA TYR A 28 -7.14 -1.28 17.58
C TYR A 28 -5.68 -1.13 17.96
N LYS A 29 -4.93 -2.23 17.95
CA LYS A 29 -3.53 -2.26 18.33
C LYS A 29 -2.62 -1.87 17.16
N ALA A 30 -2.41 -0.57 16.97
CA ALA A 30 -1.34 -0.09 16.09
C ALA A 30 -0.02 0.01 16.87
N ILE A 31 1.06 -0.35 16.22
CA ILE A 31 2.41 -0.48 16.80
C ILE A 31 3.41 0.44 16.11
N SER A 32 4.51 0.76 16.80
CA SER A 32 5.67 1.37 16.15
C SER A 32 6.36 0.32 15.28
N GLY A 33 6.68 0.67 14.03
CA GLY A 33 7.43 -0.20 13.13
C GLY A 33 8.93 -0.01 13.29
N GLY A 34 9.39 1.22 13.53
CA GLY A 34 10.79 1.59 13.71
C GLY A 34 11.31 2.52 12.62
N SER A 35 12.63 2.76 12.66
CA SER A 35 13.34 3.65 11.71
C SER A 35 14.00 2.84 10.61
N HIS A 36 13.97 3.38 9.39
CA HIS A 36 14.74 2.93 8.23
C HIS A 36 15.95 3.88 8.09
N GLU A 37 17.02 3.59 8.83
CA GLU A 37 18.17 4.50 8.97
C GLU A 37 18.76 4.92 7.62
N ASN A 38 18.86 3.96 6.66
CA ASN A 38 19.43 4.19 5.33
C ASN A 38 18.52 5.02 4.41
N TRP A 39 17.23 5.16 4.75
CA TRP A 39 16.24 5.87 3.96
C TRP A 39 15.73 7.14 4.64
N GLY A 40 16.11 7.39 5.89
CA GLY A 40 15.69 8.57 6.65
C GLY A 40 14.20 8.63 6.91
N THR A 41 13.55 7.49 7.02
CA THR A 41 12.11 7.35 7.28
C THR A 41 11.84 6.49 8.50
N TYR A 42 10.63 6.59 9.04
CA TYR A 42 10.14 5.77 10.14
C TYR A 42 8.65 5.52 9.97
N ASN A 43 8.12 4.52 10.64
CA ASN A 43 6.74 4.11 10.44
C ASN A 43 6.02 3.64 11.70
N SER A 44 4.70 3.55 11.60
CA SER A 44 3.84 2.74 12.45
C SER A 44 2.98 1.81 11.61
N LEU A 45 2.57 0.69 12.20
CA LEU A 45 1.93 -0.41 11.50
C LEU A 45 0.62 -0.78 12.18
N LEU A 46 -0.40 -1.11 11.36
CA LEU A 46 -1.64 -1.74 11.81
C LEU A 46 -1.86 -3.01 11.01
N TYR A 47 -1.68 -4.17 11.62
CA TYR A 47 -1.92 -5.46 10.96
C TYR A 47 -3.41 -5.76 10.87
N ILE A 48 -3.86 -6.18 9.68
CA ILE A 48 -5.24 -6.59 9.35
C ILE A 48 -5.13 -7.95 8.66
N GLY A 49 -5.38 -9.04 9.39
CA GLY A 49 -5.12 -10.39 8.91
C GLY A 49 -3.67 -10.57 8.49
N HIS A 50 -3.47 -10.98 7.24
CA HIS A 50 -2.15 -11.20 6.65
C HIS A 50 -1.61 -10.01 5.83
N SER A 51 -2.17 -8.82 6.04
CA SER A 51 -1.72 -7.56 5.44
C SER A 51 -1.60 -6.48 6.52
N TYR A 52 -1.08 -5.29 6.16
CA TYR A 52 -1.04 -4.19 7.11
C TYR A 52 -1.14 -2.82 6.43
N LEU A 53 -1.52 -1.82 7.22
CA LEU A 53 -1.37 -0.42 6.87
C LEU A 53 -0.04 0.07 7.44
N GLU A 54 0.76 0.72 6.61
CA GLU A 54 2.02 1.36 7.00
C GLU A 54 1.84 2.88 6.96
N PHE A 55 1.94 3.54 8.09
CA PHE A 55 1.97 5.00 8.18
C PHE A 55 3.42 5.46 8.15
N LEU A 56 3.87 5.91 6.99
CA LEU A 56 5.26 6.24 6.69
C LEU A 56 5.46 7.75 6.72
N SER A 57 6.49 8.20 7.44
CA SER A 57 6.88 9.60 7.52
C SER A 57 8.40 9.78 7.36
N ILE A 58 8.82 11.00 7.07
CA ILE A 58 10.23 11.37 6.96
C ILE A 58 10.76 11.67 8.37
N GLU A 59 11.82 10.96 8.79
CA GLU A 59 12.52 11.17 10.05
C GLU A 59 13.73 12.11 9.87
N LYS A 60 14.50 11.88 8.79
CA LYS A 60 15.73 12.63 8.49
C LYS A 60 15.70 13.12 7.04
N ASN A 61 15.26 14.37 6.85
CA ASN A 61 15.06 14.96 5.52
C ASN A 61 16.29 14.84 4.60
N HIS A 62 17.50 15.08 5.13
CA HIS A 62 18.73 15.04 4.34
C HIS A 62 19.03 13.64 3.80
N ILE A 63 18.69 12.58 4.53
CA ILE A 63 18.85 11.19 4.08
C ILE A 63 17.75 10.85 3.08
N ALA A 64 16.48 11.16 3.41
CA ALA A 64 15.35 10.84 2.55
C ALA A 64 15.45 11.51 1.17
N SER A 65 15.90 12.78 1.11
CA SER A 65 16.08 13.52 -0.14
C SER A 65 17.20 12.98 -1.05
N MET A 66 18.13 12.21 -0.50
CA MET A 66 19.23 11.58 -1.25
C MET A 66 18.98 10.09 -1.54
N SER A 67 17.84 9.56 -1.08
CA SER A 67 17.52 8.14 -1.26
C SER A 67 17.26 7.80 -2.72
N GLU A 68 17.88 6.72 -3.21
CA GLU A 68 17.61 6.16 -4.53
C GLU A 68 16.38 5.23 -4.56
N ASN A 69 15.81 4.89 -3.39
CA ASN A 69 14.63 4.06 -3.29
C ASN A 69 13.40 4.78 -3.87
N PRO A 70 12.71 4.22 -4.88
CA PRO A 70 11.57 4.88 -5.54
C PRO A 70 10.42 5.23 -4.59
N LEU A 71 10.13 4.39 -3.59
CA LEU A 71 9.10 4.67 -2.59
C LEU A 71 9.43 5.94 -1.78
N ILE A 72 10.70 6.12 -1.44
CA ILE A 72 11.15 7.28 -0.64
C ILE A 72 11.18 8.54 -1.51
N LYS A 73 11.60 8.43 -2.78
CA LYS A 73 11.48 9.53 -3.75
C LYS A 73 10.02 9.97 -3.88
N GLN A 74 9.11 9.02 -4.09
CA GLN A 74 7.68 9.29 -4.16
C GLN A 74 7.16 9.98 -2.88
N LEU A 75 7.52 9.47 -1.69
CA LEU A 75 7.16 10.10 -0.41
C LEU A 75 7.64 11.55 -0.34
N THR A 76 8.92 11.82 -0.65
CA THR A 76 9.51 13.16 -0.55
C THR A 76 8.88 14.17 -1.51
N GLU A 77 8.40 13.72 -2.65
CA GLU A 77 7.69 14.53 -3.64
C GLU A 77 6.25 14.78 -3.23
N GLU A 78 5.49 13.72 -2.94
CA GLU A 78 4.05 13.81 -2.70
C GLU A 78 3.71 14.49 -1.37
N ILE A 79 4.51 14.28 -0.33
CA ILE A 79 4.22 14.85 0.99
C ILE A 79 4.17 16.38 1.01
N ARG A 80 4.78 17.03 0.04
CA ARG A 80 4.73 18.48 -0.14
C ARG A 80 3.32 18.97 -0.46
N SER A 81 2.61 18.23 -1.31
CA SER A 81 1.24 18.56 -1.75
C SER A 81 0.16 18.05 -0.79
N GLY A 82 0.44 17.05 0.04
CA GLY A 82 -0.54 16.53 1.00
C GLY A 82 -0.16 15.19 1.58
N GLU A 83 -0.95 14.75 2.55
CA GLU A 83 -0.92 13.41 3.11
C GLU A 83 -1.83 12.48 2.28
N GLY A 84 -1.79 11.19 2.55
CA GLY A 84 -2.74 10.24 2.01
C GLY A 84 -2.12 8.90 1.61
N ILE A 85 -2.95 7.96 1.19
CA ILE A 85 -2.49 6.65 0.74
C ILE A 85 -1.65 6.85 -0.52
N GLY A 86 -0.38 6.46 -0.47
CA GLY A 86 0.60 6.72 -1.52
C GLY A 86 0.81 5.53 -2.43
N GLN A 87 0.93 4.31 -1.88
CA GLN A 87 1.37 3.16 -2.65
C GLN A 87 0.78 1.84 -2.13
N LEU A 88 0.70 0.83 -2.99
CA LEU A 88 0.38 -0.55 -2.66
C LEU A 88 1.62 -1.43 -2.84
N CYS A 89 1.80 -2.35 -1.92
CA CYS A 89 2.84 -3.37 -1.97
C CYS A 89 2.24 -4.76 -2.06
N PHE A 90 2.72 -5.56 -3.01
CA PHE A 90 2.36 -6.97 -3.10
C PHE A 90 3.58 -7.84 -2.77
N ARG A 91 3.39 -8.88 -1.96
CA ARG A 91 4.47 -9.82 -1.65
C ARG A 91 4.49 -10.98 -2.61
N THR A 92 5.68 -11.50 -2.81
CA THR A 92 6.00 -12.73 -3.54
C THR A 92 6.99 -13.55 -2.71
N ASN A 93 7.10 -14.85 -3.00
CA ASN A 93 8.10 -15.73 -2.38
C ASN A 93 9.37 -15.89 -3.25
N ASN A 94 9.40 -15.27 -4.43
CA ASN A 94 10.55 -15.30 -5.33
C ASN A 94 10.57 -14.02 -6.19
N ILE A 95 11.27 -13.02 -5.71
CA ILE A 95 11.30 -11.69 -6.36
C ILE A 95 12.12 -11.69 -7.65
N GLU A 96 13.14 -12.56 -7.75
CA GLU A 96 13.96 -12.72 -8.95
C GLU A 96 13.15 -13.35 -10.10
N GLU A 97 12.34 -14.36 -9.79
CA GLU A 97 11.40 -14.96 -10.76
C GLU A 97 10.37 -13.94 -11.22
N LEU A 98 9.78 -13.19 -10.29
CA LEU A 98 8.85 -12.12 -10.60
C LEU A 98 9.46 -11.08 -11.54
N GLN A 99 10.70 -10.65 -11.27
CA GLN A 99 11.44 -9.73 -12.14
C GLN A 99 11.60 -10.30 -13.55
N GLY A 100 11.98 -11.59 -13.67
CA GLY A 100 12.10 -12.28 -14.96
C GLY A 100 10.77 -12.33 -15.73
N GLU A 101 9.66 -12.64 -15.05
CA GLU A 101 8.33 -12.68 -15.66
C GLU A 101 7.86 -11.29 -16.15
N LEU A 102 8.10 -10.22 -15.37
CA LEU A 102 7.79 -8.85 -15.77
C LEU A 102 8.62 -8.42 -16.99
N THR A 103 9.91 -8.74 -16.97
CA THR A 103 10.82 -8.45 -18.10
C THR A 103 10.39 -9.20 -19.36
N ALA A 104 9.99 -10.48 -19.25
CA ALA A 104 9.48 -11.26 -20.37
C ALA A 104 8.18 -10.71 -20.97
N LYS A 105 7.38 -10.00 -20.17
CA LYS A 105 6.19 -9.25 -20.62
C LYS A 105 6.51 -7.88 -21.23
N GLY A 106 7.79 -7.47 -21.26
CA GLY A 106 8.25 -6.21 -21.82
C GLY A 106 8.30 -5.03 -20.82
N PHE A 107 8.10 -5.29 -19.52
CA PHE A 107 8.22 -4.24 -18.51
C PHE A 107 9.68 -4.04 -18.08
N GLU A 108 10.12 -2.80 -18.04
CA GLU A 108 11.39 -2.45 -17.45
C GLU A 108 11.27 -2.38 -15.93
N THR A 109 12.18 -3.06 -15.24
CA THR A 109 12.27 -3.01 -13.78
C THR A 109 13.55 -2.31 -13.33
N LEU A 110 13.53 -1.76 -12.15
CA LEU A 110 14.74 -1.32 -11.47
C LEU A 110 15.49 -2.52 -10.90
N PRO A 111 16.77 -2.38 -10.54
CA PRO A 111 17.47 -3.38 -9.76
C PRO A 111 16.71 -3.70 -8.47
N ILE A 112 16.82 -4.92 -7.97
CA ILE A 112 16.24 -5.30 -6.68
C ILE A 112 16.94 -4.52 -5.58
N PHE A 113 16.13 -3.90 -4.70
CA PHE A 113 16.60 -3.14 -3.54
C PHE A 113 16.54 -4.01 -2.30
N ASP A 114 17.67 -4.12 -1.60
CA ASP A 114 17.69 -4.71 -0.26
C ASP A 114 17.20 -3.70 0.78
N GLY A 115 16.24 -4.11 1.60
CA GLY A 115 15.75 -3.37 2.72
C GLY A 115 16.09 -4.05 4.04
N SER A 116 16.34 -3.27 5.08
CA SER A 116 16.52 -3.79 6.42
C SER A 116 16.11 -2.78 7.49
N ARG A 117 15.72 -3.30 8.65
CA ARG A 117 15.55 -2.49 9.85
C ARG A 117 15.95 -3.28 11.10
N LYS A 118 16.40 -2.58 12.11
CA LYS A 118 16.67 -3.14 13.43
C LYS A 118 15.37 -3.17 14.25
N ARG A 119 15.04 -4.31 14.81
CA ARG A 119 13.91 -4.47 15.73
C ARG A 119 14.30 -4.03 17.15
N ALA A 120 13.30 -3.84 18.02
CA ALA A 120 13.51 -3.46 19.41
C ALA A 120 14.34 -4.48 20.21
N ASP A 121 14.29 -5.77 19.86
CA ASP A 121 15.08 -6.84 20.44
C ASP A 121 16.53 -6.91 19.91
N GLY A 122 16.90 -6.00 18.99
CA GLY A 122 18.22 -5.93 18.37
C GLY A 122 18.39 -6.83 17.13
N SER A 123 17.43 -7.69 16.80
CA SER A 123 17.46 -8.50 15.59
C SER A 123 17.28 -7.62 14.33
N ILE A 124 17.82 -8.10 13.20
CA ILE A 124 17.66 -7.42 11.92
C ILE A 124 16.56 -8.13 11.12
N LEU A 125 15.58 -7.37 10.70
CA LEU A 125 14.59 -7.78 9.71
C LEU A 125 15.06 -7.30 8.33
N SER A 126 15.17 -8.22 7.37
CA SER A 126 15.57 -7.91 6.00
C SER A 126 14.50 -8.33 5.00
N TRP A 127 14.45 -7.66 3.87
CA TRP A 127 13.55 -7.94 2.76
C TRP A 127 14.17 -7.44 1.45
N LYS A 128 13.60 -7.88 0.33
CA LYS A 128 13.93 -7.35 -1.00
C LYS A 128 12.73 -6.62 -1.59
N MET A 129 12.96 -5.59 -2.38
CA MET A 129 11.93 -4.81 -3.05
C MET A 129 12.21 -4.73 -4.54
N LEU A 130 11.14 -4.78 -5.35
CA LEU A 130 11.19 -4.63 -6.79
C LEU A 130 10.22 -3.55 -7.23
N PHE A 131 10.68 -2.64 -8.08
CA PHE A 131 9.90 -1.56 -8.65
C PHE A 131 9.92 -1.65 -10.18
N LEU A 132 8.83 -1.25 -10.81
CA LEU A 132 8.83 -0.93 -12.23
C LEU A 132 9.52 0.42 -12.44
N LYS A 133 10.18 0.58 -13.58
CA LYS A 133 10.84 1.84 -13.93
C LYS A 133 9.79 2.92 -14.22
N GLU A 134 10.06 4.16 -13.77
CA GLU A 134 9.15 5.30 -13.91
C GLU A 134 9.09 5.81 -15.36
N ASN A 135 8.36 5.12 -16.24
CA ASN A 135 8.12 5.56 -17.62
C ASN A 135 6.67 5.25 -18.06
N TYR A 136 5.82 4.90 -17.10
CA TYR A 136 4.46 4.45 -17.38
C TYR A 136 3.45 5.52 -16.96
N ASP A 137 2.41 5.68 -17.76
CA ASP A 137 1.30 6.61 -17.50
C ASP A 137 0.47 6.26 -16.25
N TYR A 138 0.76 5.11 -15.64
CA TYR A 138 0.01 4.56 -14.51
C TYR A 138 0.90 4.36 -13.29
N GLN A 139 0.35 4.60 -12.11
CA GLN A 139 1.01 4.22 -10.88
C GLN A 139 0.82 2.72 -10.64
N TYR A 140 1.90 1.95 -10.83
CA TYR A 140 1.95 0.55 -10.50
C TYR A 140 2.32 0.31 -9.04
N PRO A 141 1.92 -0.82 -8.44
CA PRO A 141 2.40 -1.22 -7.13
C PRO A 141 3.88 -1.60 -7.18
N PHE A 142 4.52 -1.68 -6.02
CA PHE A 142 5.80 -2.34 -5.90
C PHE A 142 5.66 -3.71 -5.26
N PHE A 143 6.74 -4.49 -5.29
CA PHE A 143 6.74 -5.85 -4.79
C PHE A 143 7.78 -6.02 -3.69
N ILE A 144 7.50 -6.96 -2.76
CA ILE A 144 8.37 -7.29 -1.65
C ILE A 144 8.51 -8.80 -1.50
N ASP A 145 9.71 -9.22 -1.15
CA ASP A 145 10.02 -10.60 -0.74
C ASP A 145 10.65 -10.55 0.66
N TRP A 146 10.00 -11.19 1.62
CA TRP A 146 10.45 -11.25 3.00
C TRP A 146 11.49 -12.34 3.25
N GLY A 147 11.81 -13.16 2.23
CA GLY A 147 12.70 -14.32 2.35
C GLY A 147 12.17 -15.39 3.32
N LYS A 148 10.87 -15.37 3.61
CA LYS A 148 10.19 -16.28 4.54
C LYS A 148 8.79 -16.63 4.02
N GLU A 149 8.38 -17.86 4.24
CA GLU A 149 7.00 -18.31 4.01
C GLU A 149 6.01 -17.53 4.88
N ASP A 150 4.84 -17.22 4.34
CA ASP A 150 3.80 -16.43 5.01
C ASP A 150 3.42 -17.00 6.37
N ASP A 151 3.13 -18.30 6.45
CA ASP A 151 2.70 -18.94 7.70
C ASP A 151 3.75 -18.77 8.81
N LYS A 152 5.03 -18.91 8.48
CA LYS A 152 6.12 -18.74 9.43
C LYS A 152 6.25 -17.28 9.87
N ARG A 153 6.14 -16.34 8.92
CA ARG A 153 6.20 -14.91 9.20
C ARG A 153 5.05 -14.47 10.11
N PHE A 154 3.83 -14.87 9.81
CA PHE A 154 2.67 -14.49 10.63
C PHE A 154 2.62 -15.20 11.98
N ALA A 155 3.10 -16.43 12.09
CA ALA A 155 3.29 -17.08 13.38
C ALA A 155 4.28 -16.31 14.28
N GLU A 156 5.40 -15.86 13.72
CA GLU A 156 6.38 -15.00 14.41
C GLU A 156 5.75 -13.68 14.89
N LEU A 157 5.01 -12.99 14.02
CA LEU A 157 4.34 -11.73 14.35
C LEU A 157 3.31 -11.90 15.49
N ARG A 158 2.58 -13.02 15.51
CA ARG A 158 1.65 -13.37 16.59
C ARG A 158 2.40 -13.64 17.91
N GLN A 159 3.47 -14.43 17.87
CA GLN A 159 4.29 -14.72 19.06
C GLN A 159 4.88 -13.44 19.68
N LEU A 160 5.28 -12.49 18.83
CA LEU A 160 5.75 -11.16 19.26
C LEU A 160 4.60 -10.24 19.72
N GLY A 161 3.35 -10.70 19.64
CA GLY A 161 2.18 -9.92 20.04
C GLY A 161 1.96 -8.67 19.19
N LEU A 162 2.40 -8.65 17.93
CA LEU A 162 2.30 -7.48 17.03
C LEU A 162 0.96 -7.40 16.31
N ILE A 163 0.23 -8.51 16.22
CA ILE A 163 -1.08 -8.58 15.56
C ILE A 163 -2.19 -8.29 16.58
N ASP A 164 -3.15 -7.44 16.20
CA ASP A 164 -4.36 -7.20 16.98
C ASP A 164 -5.33 -8.38 16.82
N GLU A 165 -5.74 -9.01 17.90
CA GLU A 165 -6.69 -10.12 17.88
C GLU A 165 -8.04 -9.75 17.24
N LYS A 166 -8.48 -8.49 17.36
CA LYS A 166 -9.72 -7.99 16.74
C LYS A 166 -9.60 -7.87 15.22
N LEU A 167 -8.38 -7.76 14.70
CA LEU A 167 -8.08 -7.62 13.28
C LEU A 167 -7.49 -8.89 12.66
N ALA A 168 -7.10 -9.88 13.48
CA ALA A 168 -6.46 -11.11 13.02
C ALA A 168 -7.35 -11.93 12.06
N ALA A 169 -8.67 -11.93 12.28
CA ALA A 169 -9.65 -12.61 11.43
C ALA A 169 -10.24 -11.72 10.33
N LYS A 170 -9.84 -10.46 10.26
CA LYS A 170 -10.26 -9.52 9.21
C LYS A 170 -9.30 -9.59 8.02
N LYS A 171 -9.73 -9.03 6.88
CA LYS A 171 -8.89 -8.88 5.69
C LYS A 171 -9.11 -7.49 5.08
N ILE A 172 -8.13 -7.00 4.36
CA ILE A 172 -8.33 -5.90 3.41
C ILE A 172 -9.09 -6.49 2.23
N GLU A 173 -10.33 -6.07 2.03
CA GLU A 173 -11.22 -6.58 1.00
C GLU A 173 -11.11 -5.80 -0.30
N ALA A 174 -10.98 -4.47 -0.19
CA ALA A 174 -10.82 -3.62 -1.37
C ALA A 174 -9.96 -2.39 -1.09
N VAL A 175 -9.30 -1.91 -2.16
CA VAL A 175 -8.61 -0.63 -2.20
C VAL A 175 -9.18 0.18 -3.36
N TYR A 176 -9.58 1.43 -3.08
CA TYR A 176 -10.15 2.34 -4.05
C TYR A 176 -9.09 3.33 -4.52
N ILE A 177 -8.93 3.42 -5.84
CA ILE A 177 -7.92 4.26 -6.50
C ILE A 177 -8.65 5.27 -7.39
N ALA A 178 -8.40 6.55 -7.20
CA ALA A 178 -8.92 7.58 -8.09
C ALA A 178 -8.26 7.44 -9.48
N SER A 179 -9.05 7.45 -10.53
CA SER A 179 -8.58 7.25 -11.90
C SER A 179 -9.30 8.20 -12.87
N LYS A 180 -8.58 8.68 -13.87
CA LYS A 180 -9.14 9.46 -14.99
C LYS A 180 -9.90 8.58 -15.99
N ASP A 181 -9.45 7.32 -16.13
CA ASP A 181 -10.05 6.30 -17.00
C ASP A 181 -9.90 4.93 -16.31
N CYS A 182 -10.95 4.53 -15.62
CA CYS A 182 -10.92 3.33 -14.78
C CYS A 182 -10.68 2.04 -15.59
N GLU A 183 -11.16 1.98 -16.83
CA GLU A 183 -10.97 0.80 -17.68
C GLU A 183 -9.52 0.64 -18.13
N LYS A 184 -8.89 1.77 -18.55
CA LYS A 184 -7.47 1.75 -18.92
C LYS A 184 -6.58 1.44 -17.72
N SER A 185 -6.86 2.00 -16.55
CA SER A 185 -6.10 1.69 -15.34
C SER A 185 -6.22 0.22 -14.94
N ALA A 186 -7.42 -0.36 -15.01
CA ALA A 186 -7.63 -1.77 -14.75
C ALA A 186 -6.88 -2.66 -15.77
N ALA A 187 -6.96 -2.33 -17.06
CA ALA A 187 -6.25 -3.06 -18.12
C ALA A 187 -4.73 -3.02 -17.92
N ALA A 188 -4.16 -1.84 -17.60
CA ALA A 188 -2.74 -1.69 -17.34
C ALA A 188 -2.27 -2.55 -16.16
N TRP A 189 -3.05 -2.63 -15.08
CA TRP A 189 -2.73 -3.49 -13.95
C TRP A 189 -2.84 -4.98 -14.29
N GLN A 190 -3.80 -5.38 -15.14
CA GLN A 190 -3.94 -6.76 -15.60
C GLN A 190 -2.75 -7.24 -16.45
N GLU A 191 -2.04 -6.33 -17.11
CA GLU A 191 -0.81 -6.68 -17.84
C GLU A 191 0.33 -7.09 -16.90
N ILE A 192 0.46 -6.45 -15.75
CA ILE A 192 1.55 -6.73 -14.80
C ILE A 192 1.19 -7.77 -13.74
N MET A 193 -0.10 -7.95 -13.43
CA MET A 193 -0.56 -8.76 -12.30
C MET A 193 -1.43 -9.93 -12.77
N PRO A 194 -1.44 -11.08 -12.05
CA PRO A 194 -2.42 -12.14 -12.25
C PRO A 194 -3.76 -11.70 -11.66
N ALA A 195 -4.50 -10.91 -12.43
CA ALA A 195 -5.79 -10.35 -12.01
C ALA A 195 -6.96 -11.00 -12.72
N SER A 196 -8.15 -10.93 -12.11
CA SER A 196 -9.40 -11.32 -12.77
C SER A 196 -9.69 -10.39 -13.97
N ARG A 197 -10.66 -10.81 -14.82
CA ARG A 197 -11.28 -9.87 -15.76
C ARG A 197 -11.89 -8.71 -14.98
N ALA A 198 -11.78 -7.50 -15.51
CA ALA A 198 -12.37 -6.32 -14.89
C ALA A 198 -13.90 -6.37 -14.89
N ASP A 199 -14.50 -6.13 -13.73
CA ASP A 199 -15.93 -5.88 -13.57
C ASP A 199 -16.18 -4.37 -13.63
N ILE A 200 -17.00 -3.92 -14.59
CA ILE A 200 -17.24 -2.50 -14.86
C ILE A 200 -18.67 -2.17 -14.48
N TYR A 201 -18.83 -1.20 -13.58
CA TYR A 201 -20.13 -0.80 -13.07
C TYR A 201 -20.18 0.68 -12.66
N ILE A 202 -21.39 1.18 -12.42
CA ILE A 202 -21.61 2.49 -11.82
C ILE A 202 -21.78 2.32 -10.31
N SER A 203 -21.16 3.19 -9.52
CA SER A 203 -21.30 3.18 -8.06
C SER A 203 -22.78 3.34 -7.65
N SER A 204 -23.16 2.82 -6.50
CA SER A 204 -24.56 2.82 -6.03
C SER A 204 -25.16 4.22 -5.89
N ASP A 205 -24.33 5.24 -5.67
CA ASP A 205 -24.73 6.64 -5.62
C ASP A 205 -24.73 7.34 -7.00
N GLY A 206 -24.38 6.61 -8.08
CA GLY A 206 -24.34 7.09 -9.45
C GLY A 206 -23.19 8.06 -9.78
N LYS A 207 -22.24 8.28 -8.86
CA LYS A 207 -21.23 9.35 -9.01
C LYS A 207 -19.95 8.92 -9.68
N GLU A 208 -19.67 7.63 -9.74
CA GLU A 208 -18.42 7.09 -10.26
C GLU A 208 -18.69 5.92 -11.21
N LYS A 209 -17.95 5.88 -12.32
CA LYS A 209 -17.74 4.65 -13.06
C LYS A 209 -16.58 3.91 -12.43
N ARG A 210 -16.74 2.62 -12.18
CA ARG A 210 -15.75 1.79 -11.51
C ARG A 210 -15.34 0.62 -12.37
N ALA A 211 -14.06 0.28 -12.31
CA ALA A 211 -13.52 -0.96 -12.84
C ALA A 211 -12.82 -1.71 -11.69
N ALA A 212 -13.33 -2.87 -11.33
CA ALA A 212 -12.79 -3.70 -10.25
C ALA A 212 -12.06 -4.90 -10.82
N ILE A 213 -10.85 -5.15 -10.34
CA ILE A 213 -10.08 -6.37 -10.61
C ILE A 213 -9.74 -7.05 -9.29
N LEU A 214 -9.79 -8.38 -9.27
CA LEU A 214 -9.40 -9.19 -8.13
C LEU A 214 -7.96 -9.66 -8.32
N ILE A 215 -7.09 -9.36 -7.36
CA ILE A 215 -5.69 -9.82 -7.30
C ILE A 215 -5.50 -10.59 -6.00
N GLY A 216 -5.27 -11.90 -6.11
CA GLY A 216 -5.30 -12.77 -4.93
C GLY A 216 -6.67 -12.70 -4.23
N SER A 217 -6.72 -12.10 -3.04
CA SER A 217 -7.96 -11.95 -2.25
C SER A 217 -8.44 -10.50 -2.08
N VAL A 218 -7.80 -9.54 -2.76
CA VAL A 218 -8.12 -8.11 -2.66
C VAL A 218 -8.69 -7.58 -3.97
N ASN A 219 -9.77 -6.79 -3.89
CA ASN A 219 -10.30 -6.03 -5.01
C ASN A 219 -9.56 -4.72 -5.15
N ILE A 220 -9.02 -4.43 -6.31
CA ILE A 220 -8.52 -3.10 -6.67
C ILE A 220 -9.59 -2.45 -7.53
N ILE A 221 -10.13 -1.34 -7.03
CA ILE A 221 -11.28 -0.64 -7.62
C ILE A 221 -10.83 0.73 -8.10
N PHE A 222 -10.72 0.87 -9.42
CA PHE A 222 -10.42 2.15 -10.06
C PHE A 222 -11.71 2.96 -10.17
N CYS A 223 -11.71 4.18 -9.61
CA CYS A 223 -12.87 5.05 -9.50
C CYS A 223 -12.71 6.25 -10.42
N GLN A 224 -13.46 6.28 -11.52
CA GLN A 224 -13.54 7.40 -12.45
C GLN A 224 -14.73 8.29 -12.08
N PRO A 225 -14.51 9.53 -11.63
CA PRO A 225 -15.62 10.43 -11.30
C PRO A 225 -16.45 10.77 -12.55
N LEU A 226 -17.77 10.77 -12.41
CA LEU A 226 -18.71 11.20 -13.44
C LEU A 226 -19.13 12.66 -13.25
N TYR A 227 -18.81 13.25 -12.11
CA TYR A 227 -19.14 14.62 -11.75
C TYR A 227 -17.95 15.34 -11.13
N GLU A 228 -18.01 16.68 -11.10
CA GLU A 228 -16.96 17.55 -10.57
C GLU A 228 -16.84 17.55 -9.02
N ASN A 229 -17.59 16.70 -8.34
CA ASN A 229 -17.60 16.55 -6.90
C ASN A 229 -17.41 15.08 -6.49
N GLY A 230 -17.13 14.86 -5.21
CA GLY A 230 -16.91 13.52 -4.65
C GLY A 230 -15.42 13.23 -4.39
N ARG A 231 -15.19 12.21 -3.56
CA ARG A 231 -13.87 11.91 -3.01
C ARG A 231 -12.82 11.58 -4.08
N ALA A 232 -13.19 10.77 -5.07
CA ALA A 232 -12.26 10.42 -6.14
C ALA A 232 -11.84 11.66 -6.96
N MET A 233 -12.77 12.60 -7.22
CA MET A 233 -12.46 13.86 -7.91
C MET A 233 -11.55 14.77 -7.07
N GLU A 234 -11.79 14.88 -5.78
CA GLU A 234 -10.93 15.63 -4.86
C GLU A 234 -9.50 15.10 -4.87
N VAL A 235 -9.35 13.78 -4.83
CA VAL A 235 -8.03 13.13 -4.89
C VAL A 235 -7.35 13.37 -6.22
N LEU A 236 -8.06 13.20 -7.35
CA LEU A 236 -7.52 13.47 -8.68
C LEU A 236 -7.00 14.90 -8.83
N ARG A 237 -7.73 15.89 -8.31
CA ARG A 237 -7.32 17.30 -8.37
C ARG A 237 -6.10 17.61 -7.51
N LYS A 238 -6.04 17.00 -6.33
CA LYS A 238 -5.02 17.32 -5.34
C LYS A 238 -3.74 16.48 -5.50
N ARG A 239 -3.89 15.21 -5.83
CA ARG A 239 -2.82 14.20 -5.77
C ARG A 239 -2.65 13.39 -7.05
N GLY A 240 -3.56 13.54 -8.03
CA GLY A 240 -3.59 12.70 -9.22
C GLY A 240 -4.22 11.33 -8.98
N GLU A 241 -3.88 10.36 -9.82
CA GLU A 241 -4.41 8.98 -9.72
C GLU A 241 -3.75 8.25 -8.55
N LYS A 242 -4.40 8.28 -7.39
CA LYS A 242 -3.89 7.75 -6.12
C LYS A 242 -4.93 6.92 -5.37
N PRO A 243 -4.50 5.94 -4.57
CA PRO A 243 -5.38 5.28 -3.62
C PRO A 243 -5.92 6.28 -2.60
N PHE A 244 -7.17 6.10 -2.19
CA PHE A 244 -7.81 7.03 -1.23
C PHE A 244 -8.67 6.35 -0.18
N ALA A 245 -9.09 5.10 -0.40
CA ALA A 245 -9.91 4.37 0.55
C ALA A 245 -9.54 2.89 0.63
N VAL A 246 -9.74 2.32 1.81
CA VAL A 246 -9.50 0.91 2.13
C VAL A 246 -10.73 0.33 2.80
N GLN A 247 -11.27 -0.72 2.23
CA GLN A 247 -12.35 -1.51 2.81
C GLN A 247 -11.80 -2.73 3.52
N VAL A 248 -12.25 -2.92 4.76
CA VAL A 248 -11.90 -4.06 5.61
C VAL A 248 -13.12 -4.98 5.75
N ALA A 249 -12.94 -6.27 5.69
CA ALA A 249 -14.01 -7.25 5.87
C ALA A 249 -13.69 -8.25 7.00
N PRO A 250 -14.67 -8.57 7.85
CA PRO A 250 -15.85 -7.76 8.13
C PRO A 250 -15.46 -6.36 8.56
N GLY A 251 -16.29 -5.36 8.29
CA GLY A 251 -15.98 -3.93 8.42
C GLY A 251 -15.40 -3.49 9.76
N LEU A 252 -14.82 -2.32 9.80
CA LEU A 252 -14.38 -1.66 11.03
C LEU A 252 -15.60 -1.27 11.90
N ASN A 253 -15.39 -0.95 13.17
CA ASN A 253 -16.48 -0.53 14.08
C ASN A 253 -17.19 0.72 13.57
N LYS A 254 -16.49 1.57 12.85
CA LYS A 254 -17.00 2.75 12.15
C LYS A 254 -16.08 3.16 11.02
N GLU A 255 -16.59 3.96 10.11
CA GLU A 255 -15.77 4.62 9.10
C GLU A 255 -14.81 5.63 9.76
N LEU A 256 -13.57 5.68 9.28
CA LEU A 256 -12.51 6.52 9.78
C LEU A 256 -11.87 7.30 8.64
N SER A 257 -11.81 8.62 8.77
CA SER A 257 -11.01 9.48 7.91
C SER A 257 -9.76 9.92 8.67
N LEU A 258 -8.60 9.43 8.25
CA LEU A 258 -7.32 9.71 8.90
C LEU A 258 -6.30 10.13 7.85
N PHE A 259 -5.62 11.27 8.06
CA PHE A 259 -4.54 11.75 7.18
C PHE A 259 -4.91 11.71 5.69
N GLU A 260 -6.12 12.13 5.35
CA GLU A 260 -6.71 12.10 4.01
C GLU A 260 -6.93 10.70 3.40
N GLY A 261 -6.78 9.63 4.16
CA GLY A 261 -7.20 8.27 3.81
C GLY A 261 -8.54 7.91 4.47
N LEU A 262 -9.37 7.12 3.78
CA LEU A 262 -10.65 6.62 4.26
C LEU A 262 -10.56 5.12 4.55
N TYR A 263 -11.11 4.68 5.70
CA TYR A 263 -11.08 3.29 6.16
C TYR A 263 -12.45 2.87 6.68
N PHE A 264 -13.01 1.74 6.20
CA PHE A 264 -14.34 1.26 6.59
C PHE A 264 -14.51 -0.26 6.50
#